data_29745f38712dc714d6cd4324158f855e
#
_entry.id   29745f38712dc714d6cd4324158f855e
#
_cell.length_a   1.000
_cell.length_b   1.000
_cell.length_c   1.000
_cell.angle_alpha   90.00
_cell.angle_beta   90.00
_cell.angle_gamma   90.00
#
_symmetry.space_group_name_H-M   'P 1'
#
loop_
_entity.id
_entity.type
_entity.pdbx_description
1 polymer ?
#
loop_
_entity_poly.entity_id
_entity_poly.type
_entity_poly.pdbx_seq_one_letter_code
_entity_poly.pdbx_strand_id
1 'polypeptide(L)'
;MQGKIIKGIAGFYYVQTEDKLYECKAKGIFRNKKMKPLVGDNVEIDILDETEQEGNITKIYERHNELIRPAVSNVDQALIIFAAKNPKPNYNLLDRFLMMMEKQDVPVIVCFNKVDLAKEKELKLLEKVYENCGHIVRFISVKEEEGIDEIRELIHGKTTVLAGPSGVGKSSLMNLLQPEAQMETGEVSEKIKRGRHTTRHSELIRIEKDTYVLDTPGFSSLFIHMFEEDEIKDYFQEFEPYDDECRFQGCSHTHEPDCGVKKALEEGKISKIRYDNYVNIYTELKEKRKW
;
A
#
# COMPACT_ATOMS: atom_id res chain seq x y z
N MET A 1 30.50 2.53 -0.73
CA MET A 1 29.52 3.24 -1.62
C MET A 1 28.12 3.08 -1.04
N GLN A 2 27.25 4.07 -1.15
CA GLN A 2 25.86 3.98 -0.66
C GLN A 2 24.91 3.51 -1.75
N GLY A 3 23.85 2.80 -1.36
CA GLY A 3 22.79 2.36 -2.25
C GLY A 3 21.56 1.86 -1.49
N LYS A 4 20.53 1.47 -2.24
CA LYS A 4 19.26 0.92 -1.73
C LYS A 4 19.11 -0.52 -2.18
N ILE A 5 18.74 -1.42 -1.27
CA ILE A 5 18.41 -2.81 -1.64
C ILE A 5 17.08 -2.80 -2.39
N ILE A 6 17.12 -3.17 -3.67
CA ILE A 6 15.89 -3.23 -4.49
C ILE A 6 15.34 -4.64 -4.62
N LYS A 7 16.15 -5.68 -4.35
CA LYS A 7 15.76 -7.08 -4.48
C LYS A 7 16.59 -7.98 -3.56
N GLY A 8 16.00 -9.06 -3.06
CA GLY A 8 16.69 -10.07 -2.27
C GLY A 8 16.27 -11.48 -2.69
N ILE A 9 17.25 -12.32 -3.11
CA ILE A 9 17.02 -13.70 -3.57
C ILE A 9 18.08 -14.62 -3.01
N ALA A 10 17.68 -15.70 -2.34
CA ALA A 10 18.56 -16.78 -1.89
C ALA A 10 19.80 -16.33 -1.10
N GLY A 11 19.72 -15.20 -0.39
CA GLY A 11 20.83 -14.65 0.40
C GLY A 11 21.72 -13.65 -0.34
N PHE A 12 21.43 -13.40 -1.60
CA PHE A 12 21.99 -12.30 -2.38
C PHE A 12 21.05 -11.09 -2.34
N TYR A 13 21.61 -9.88 -2.36
CA TYR A 13 20.93 -8.61 -2.32
C TYR A 13 21.39 -7.76 -3.49
N TYR A 14 20.45 -7.26 -4.26
CA TYR A 14 20.72 -6.38 -5.39
C TYR A 14 20.61 -4.95 -4.89
N VAL A 15 21.73 -4.25 -4.89
CA VAL A 15 21.86 -2.90 -4.35
C VAL A 15 21.98 -1.90 -5.49
N GLN A 16 20.97 -1.05 -5.65
CA GLN A 16 20.98 0.06 -6.59
C GLN A 16 21.77 1.21 -5.96
N THR A 17 22.87 1.55 -6.59
CA THR A 17 23.64 2.78 -6.33
C THR A 17 23.16 3.90 -7.28
N GLU A 18 23.82 5.04 -7.28
CA GLU A 18 23.44 6.14 -8.20
C GLU A 18 23.39 5.67 -9.65
N ASP A 19 24.45 4.97 -10.10
CA ASP A 19 24.66 4.65 -11.52
C ASP A 19 24.54 3.14 -11.83
N LYS A 20 24.82 2.25 -10.85
CA LYS A 20 24.98 0.82 -11.11
C LYS A 20 24.18 -0.02 -10.12
N LEU A 21 23.88 -1.25 -10.55
CA LEU A 21 23.29 -2.30 -9.75
C LEU A 21 24.36 -3.31 -9.36
N TYR A 22 24.55 -3.57 -8.07
CA TYR A 22 25.52 -4.52 -7.55
C TYR A 22 24.83 -5.73 -6.94
N GLU A 23 25.32 -6.94 -7.26
CA GLU A 23 24.96 -8.15 -6.52
C GLU A 23 25.83 -8.27 -5.27
N CYS A 24 25.20 -8.22 -4.10
CA CYS A 24 25.88 -8.14 -2.83
C CYS A 24 25.53 -9.31 -1.90
N LYS A 25 26.50 -9.72 -1.07
CA LYS A 25 26.29 -10.60 0.07
C LYS A 25 26.31 -9.80 1.36
N ALA A 26 25.47 -10.20 2.33
CA ALA A 26 25.52 -9.60 3.64
C ALA A 26 26.66 -10.21 4.46
N LYS A 27 27.55 -9.38 5.04
CA LYS A 27 28.62 -9.85 5.94
C LYS A 27 28.01 -10.56 7.15
N GLY A 28 28.68 -11.58 7.68
CA GLY A 28 28.22 -12.43 8.79
C GLY A 28 27.88 -11.66 10.09
N ILE A 29 28.38 -10.43 10.24
CA ILE A 29 28.13 -9.55 11.38
C ILE A 29 26.60 -9.26 11.56
N PHE A 30 25.82 -9.24 10.48
CA PHE A 30 24.37 -9.01 10.56
C PHE A 30 23.63 -10.18 11.19
N ARG A 31 24.13 -11.43 11.03
CA ARG A 31 23.59 -12.62 11.73
C ARG A 31 23.76 -12.49 13.25
N ASN A 32 24.91 -12.00 13.69
CA ASN A 32 25.20 -11.81 15.11
C ASN A 32 24.31 -10.70 15.72
N LYS A 33 24.00 -9.66 14.96
CA LYS A 33 23.12 -8.56 15.37
C LYS A 33 21.63 -8.87 15.24
N LYS A 34 21.24 -10.07 14.79
CA LYS A 34 19.84 -10.45 14.46
C LYS A 34 19.16 -9.50 13.47
N MET A 35 19.93 -8.74 12.72
CA MET A 35 19.43 -7.79 11.73
C MET A 35 19.49 -8.44 10.35
N LYS A 36 18.32 -8.69 9.77
CA LYS A 36 18.20 -9.23 8.40
C LYS A 36 18.04 -8.08 7.42
N PRO A 37 18.88 -7.98 6.36
CA PRO A 37 18.64 -7.00 5.31
C PRO A 37 17.28 -7.22 4.65
N LEU A 38 16.57 -6.13 4.37
CA LEU A 38 15.28 -6.12 3.71
C LEU A 38 15.37 -5.33 2.40
N VAL A 39 14.47 -5.62 1.48
CA VAL A 39 14.20 -4.74 0.34
C VAL A 39 13.76 -3.37 0.88
N GLY A 40 14.30 -2.29 0.32
CA GLY A 40 14.09 -0.92 0.81
C GLY A 40 15.18 -0.41 1.75
N ASP A 41 16.04 -1.27 2.30
CA ASP A 41 17.14 -0.81 3.17
C ASP A 41 18.11 0.09 2.41
N ASN A 42 18.44 1.21 3.04
CA ASN A 42 19.59 2.01 2.64
C ASN A 42 20.85 1.37 3.25
N VAL A 43 21.85 1.13 2.42
CA VAL A 43 23.03 0.37 2.81
C VAL A 43 24.33 1.01 2.34
N GLU A 44 25.42 0.64 2.99
CA GLU A 44 26.76 0.86 2.50
C GLU A 44 27.34 -0.47 1.99
N ILE A 45 27.98 -0.43 0.83
CA ILE A 45 28.61 -1.59 0.22
C ILE A 45 30.11 -1.36 0.00
N ASP A 46 30.91 -2.43 0.17
CA ASP A 46 32.28 -2.53 -0.34
C ASP A 46 32.23 -3.24 -1.69
N ILE A 47 32.77 -2.62 -2.73
CA ILE A 47 32.86 -3.20 -4.07
C ILE A 47 34.02 -4.21 -4.06
N LEU A 48 33.76 -5.43 -4.53
CA LEU A 48 34.72 -6.49 -4.69
C LEU A 48 35.22 -6.56 -6.14
N ASP A 49 34.30 -6.43 -7.09
CA ASP A 49 34.58 -6.44 -8.52
C ASP A 49 33.67 -5.44 -9.22
N GLU A 50 34.28 -4.46 -9.87
CA GLU A 50 33.57 -3.43 -10.63
C GLU A 50 33.05 -3.94 -11.98
N THR A 51 33.74 -4.94 -12.57
CA THR A 51 33.38 -5.50 -13.88
C THR A 51 32.17 -6.41 -13.76
N GLU A 52 32.23 -7.32 -12.77
CA GLU A 52 31.14 -8.26 -12.47
C GLU A 52 30.03 -7.61 -11.58
N GLN A 53 30.23 -6.36 -11.12
CA GLN A 53 29.33 -5.64 -10.23
C GLN A 53 28.99 -6.41 -8.94
N GLU A 54 30.02 -6.98 -8.32
CA GLU A 54 29.93 -7.73 -7.07
C GLU A 54 30.34 -6.88 -5.88
N GLY A 55 29.67 -7.08 -4.73
CA GLY A 55 29.97 -6.37 -3.51
C GLY A 55 29.56 -7.09 -2.22
N ASN A 56 29.86 -6.45 -1.11
CA ASN A 56 29.40 -6.86 0.21
C ASN A 56 28.68 -5.71 0.91
N ILE A 57 27.54 -6.00 1.50
CA ILE A 57 26.87 -5.06 2.41
C ILE A 57 27.68 -4.99 3.70
N THR A 58 28.15 -3.79 4.05
CA THR A 58 28.98 -3.54 5.23
C THR A 58 28.22 -2.85 6.34
N LYS A 59 27.19 -2.06 5.99
CA LYS A 59 26.32 -1.35 6.91
C LYS A 59 24.90 -1.29 6.40
N ILE A 60 23.93 -1.41 7.30
CA ILE A 60 22.52 -1.09 7.07
C ILE A 60 22.26 0.17 7.88
N TYR A 61 21.72 1.22 7.24
CA TYR A 61 21.33 2.44 7.91
C TYR A 61 20.04 2.24 8.69
N GLU A 62 19.76 3.15 9.61
CA GLU A 62 18.53 3.13 10.39
C GLU A 62 17.30 3.21 9.49
N ARG A 63 16.31 2.35 9.76
CA ARG A 63 15.03 2.32 9.06
C ARG A 63 14.11 3.34 9.70
N HIS A 64 13.41 4.14 8.91
CA HIS A 64 12.33 4.97 9.44
C HIS A 64 11.04 4.17 9.65
N ASN A 65 10.84 3.09 8.87
CA ASN A 65 9.80 2.09 9.12
C ASN A 65 10.19 0.72 8.56
N GLU A 66 9.42 -0.28 8.98
CA GLU A 66 9.53 -1.65 8.48
C GLU A 66 8.13 -2.24 8.40
N LEU A 67 7.65 -2.50 7.18
CA LEU A 67 6.35 -3.12 6.98
C LEU A 67 6.44 -4.64 7.18
N ILE A 68 5.42 -5.20 7.81
CA ILE A 68 5.33 -6.65 8.05
C ILE A 68 4.97 -7.38 6.75
N ARG A 69 4.08 -6.76 5.97
CA ARG A 69 3.62 -7.30 4.67
C ARG A 69 3.26 -6.17 3.72
N PRO A 70 3.94 -6.10 2.59
CA PRO A 70 5.14 -6.86 2.24
C PRO A 70 6.27 -6.57 3.23
N ALA A 71 7.20 -7.53 3.43
CA ALA A 71 8.41 -7.30 4.23
C ALA A 71 9.35 -6.36 3.44
N VAL A 72 9.24 -5.08 3.71
CA VAL A 72 9.97 -3.99 3.07
C VAL A 72 10.23 -2.89 4.09
N SER A 73 11.35 -2.19 3.95
CA SER A 73 11.72 -1.07 4.83
C SER A 73 11.73 0.27 4.07
N ASN A 74 11.71 1.35 4.82
CA ASN A 74 11.84 2.72 4.32
C ASN A 74 10.80 3.04 3.23
N VAL A 75 9.53 2.74 3.53
CA VAL A 75 8.38 3.05 2.69
C VAL A 75 7.84 4.43 3.05
N ASP A 76 7.81 5.35 2.09
CA ASP A 76 7.36 6.71 2.32
C ASP A 76 5.83 6.85 2.20
N GLN A 77 5.20 6.01 1.37
CA GLN A 77 3.75 6.06 1.14
C GLN A 77 3.22 4.80 0.45
N ALA A 78 1.90 4.62 0.46
CA ALA A 78 1.19 3.61 -0.30
C ALA A 78 0.28 4.25 -1.37
N LEU A 79 0.34 3.75 -2.60
CA LEU A 79 -0.59 4.07 -3.67
C LEU A 79 -1.58 2.91 -3.81
N ILE A 80 -2.80 3.10 -3.30
CA ILE A 80 -3.84 2.07 -3.30
C ILE A 80 -4.76 2.30 -4.49
N ILE A 81 -4.71 1.39 -5.48
CA ILE A 81 -5.44 1.53 -6.73
C ILE A 81 -6.67 0.64 -6.75
N PHE A 82 -7.81 1.26 -7.05
CA PHE A 82 -9.07 0.60 -7.38
C PHE A 82 -9.57 1.07 -8.74
N ALA A 83 -10.37 0.25 -9.42
CA ALA A 83 -11.04 0.73 -10.63
C ALA A 83 -12.32 1.48 -10.24
N ALA A 84 -12.57 2.63 -10.85
CA ALA A 84 -13.86 3.32 -10.72
C ALA A 84 -15.00 2.46 -11.29
N LYS A 85 -14.65 1.63 -12.28
CA LYS A 85 -15.53 0.66 -12.92
C LYS A 85 -14.72 -0.47 -13.56
N ASN A 86 -15.31 -1.69 -13.61
CA ASN A 86 -14.70 -2.87 -14.21
C ASN A 86 -13.26 -3.18 -13.73
N PRO A 87 -13.11 -3.80 -12.55
CA PRO A 87 -14.16 -4.31 -11.66
C PRO A 87 -14.85 -3.21 -10.84
N LYS A 88 -16.10 -3.47 -10.39
CA LYS A 88 -16.78 -2.58 -9.46
C LYS A 88 -15.97 -2.43 -8.17
N PRO A 89 -15.78 -1.20 -7.63
CA PRO A 89 -15.03 -0.99 -6.40
C PRO A 89 -15.61 -1.79 -5.23
N ASN A 90 -14.76 -2.51 -4.53
CA ASN A 90 -15.10 -3.13 -3.26
C ASN A 90 -14.67 -2.17 -2.14
N TYR A 91 -15.61 -1.39 -1.65
CA TYR A 91 -15.37 -0.38 -0.62
C TYR A 91 -14.85 -0.98 0.68
N ASN A 92 -15.40 -2.12 1.12
CA ASN A 92 -14.94 -2.79 2.33
C ASN A 92 -13.46 -3.24 2.21
N LEU A 93 -13.07 -3.74 1.04
CA LEU A 93 -11.67 -4.10 0.78
C LEU A 93 -10.77 -2.86 0.79
N LEU A 94 -11.22 -1.74 0.19
CA LEU A 94 -10.45 -0.49 0.20
C LEU A 94 -10.25 0.02 1.63
N ASP A 95 -11.32 0.05 2.43
CA ASP A 95 -11.23 0.51 3.81
C ASP A 95 -10.27 -0.34 4.65
N ARG A 96 -10.22 -1.65 4.42
CA ARG A 96 -9.23 -2.54 5.05
C ARG A 96 -7.79 -2.21 4.63
N PHE A 97 -7.57 -1.83 3.38
CA PHE A 97 -6.25 -1.36 2.94
C PHE A 97 -5.85 -0.08 3.66
N LEU A 98 -6.79 0.89 3.78
CA LEU A 98 -6.53 2.14 4.49
C LEU A 98 -6.12 1.88 5.93
N MET A 99 -6.95 1.14 6.68
CA MET A 99 -6.66 0.75 8.05
C MET A 99 -5.28 0.08 8.20
N MET A 100 -4.94 -0.84 7.30
CA MET A 100 -3.69 -1.58 7.38
C MET A 100 -2.46 -0.70 7.15
N MET A 101 -2.54 0.28 6.25
CA MET A 101 -1.45 1.23 6.03
C MET A 101 -1.34 2.22 7.19
N GLU A 102 -2.46 2.72 7.66
CA GLU A 102 -2.50 3.66 8.77
C GLU A 102 -1.98 3.04 10.07
N LYS A 103 -2.30 1.77 10.37
CA LYS A 103 -1.71 1.04 11.51
C LYS A 103 -0.19 0.89 11.43
N GLN A 104 0.39 1.05 10.26
CA GLN A 104 1.84 0.99 10.03
C GLN A 104 2.44 2.39 9.81
N ASP A 105 1.69 3.45 10.11
CA ASP A 105 2.06 4.86 9.93
C ASP A 105 2.52 5.18 8.49
N VAL A 106 1.88 4.56 7.49
CA VAL A 106 2.18 4.78 6.08
C VAL A 106 1.13 5.67 5.44
N PRO A 107 1.49 6.89 5.01
CA PRO A 107 0.59 7.78 4.27
C PRO A 107 0.00 7.11 3.03
N VAL A 108 -1.29 7.36 2.76
CA VAL A 108 -1.99 6.71 1.65
C VAL A 108 -2.44 7.71 0.59
N ILE A 109 -2.27 7.30 -0.68
CA ILE A 109 -2.92 7.90 -1.83
C ILE A 109 -3.93 6.87 -2.35
N VAL A 110 -5.21 7.21 -2.28
CA VAL A 110 -6.30 6.43 -2.90
C VAL A 110 -6.41 6.84 -4.36
N CYS A 111 -6.31 5.87 -5.25
CA CYS A 111 -6.35 6.13 -6.69
C CYS A 111 -7.48 5.34 -7.36
N PHE A 112 -8.44 6.02 -7.96
CA PHE A 112 -9.48 5.39 -8.76
C PHE A 112 -9.12 5.46 -10.24
N ASN A 113 -8.68 4.32 -10.80
CA ASN A 113 -8.36 4.18 -12.22
C ASN A 113 -9.59 3.82 -13.05
N LYS A 114 -9.48 3.94 -14.39
CA LYS A 114 -10.51 3.64 -15.39
C LYS A 114 -11.72 4.58 -15.31
N VAL A 115 -11.46 5.85 -15.04
CA VAL A 115 -12.51 6.89 -15.02
C VAL A 115 -13.20 7.02 -16.39
N ASP A 116 -12.49 6.71 -17.47
CA ASP A 116 -12.98 6.64 -18.84
C ASP A 116 -14.18 5.68 -19.02
N LEU A 117 -14.30 4.67 -18.17
CA LEU A 117 -15.42 3.71 -18.19
C LEU A 117 -16.57 4.12 -17.28
N ALA A 118 -16.35 5.04 -16.35
CA ALA A 118 -17.33 5.42 -15.33
C ALA A 118 -18.21 6.59 -15.80
N LYS A 119 -19.46 6.60 -15.32
CA LYS A 119 -20.35 7.76 -15.52
C LYS A 119 -20.05 8.81 -14.45
N GLU A 120 -20.27 10.09 -14.77
CA GLU A 120 -20.09 11.20 -13.81
C GLU A 120 -20.77 10.96 -12.44
N LYS A 121 -21.95 10.39 -12.45
CA LYS A 121 -22.67 9.99 -11.22
C LYS A 121 -21.88 8.98 -10.37
N GLU A 122 -21.17 8.03 -11.01
CA GLU A 122 -20.38 7.00 -10.33
C GLU A 122 -19.12 7.65 -9.72
N LEU A 123 -18.47 8.58 -10.44
CA LEU A 123 -17.32 9.32 -9.96
C LEU A 123 -17.66 10.22 -8.77
N LYS A 124 -18.76 11.01 -8.87
CA LYS A 124 -19.25 11.84 -7.75
C LYS A 124 -19.59 11.02 -6.51
N LEU A 125 -20.07 9.78 -6.68
CA LEU A 125 -20.30 8.89 -5.54
C LEU A 125 -18.99 8.50 -4.87
N LEU A 126 -17.96 8.10 -5.65
CA LEU A 126 -16.63 7.74 -5.12
C LEU A 126 -15.99 8.91 -4.40
N GLU A 127 -16.03 10.09 -4.99
CA GLU A 127 -15.54 11.33 -4.40
C GLU A 127 -16.22 11.57 -3.04
N LYS A 128 -17.56 11.59 -3.00
CA LYS A 128 -18.32 11.81 -1.77
C LYS A 128 -18.06 10.76 -0.69
N VAL A 129 -17.79 9.50 -1.08
CA VAL A 129 -17.51 8.42 -0.11
C VAL A 129 -16.19 8.63 0.59
N TYR A 130 -15.18 9.15 -0.10
CA TYR A 130 -13.80 9.25 0.40
C TYR A 130 -13.30 10.70 0.61
N GLU A 131 -14.13 11.74 0.41
CA GLU A 131 -13.73 13.16 0.56
C GLU A 131 -13.18 13.49 1.96
N ASN A 132 -13.70 12.81 3.00
CA ASN A 132 -13.33 13.04 4.40
C ASN A 132 -12.53 11.88 5.01
N CYS A 133 -11.99 10.96 4.19
CA CYS A 133 -11.29 9.78 4.69
C CYS A 133 -9.87 10.05 5.23
N GLY A 134 -9.43 11.32 5.24
CA GLY A 134 -8.10 11.71 5.72
C GLY A 134 -6.95 11.44 4.75
N HIS A 135 -7.22 10.89 3.57
CA HIS A 135 -6.22 10.52 2.58
C HIS A 135 -6.35 11.32 1.28
N ILE A 136 -5.26 11.42 0.52
CA ILE A 136 -5.29 12.00 -0.83
C ILE A 136 -6.09 11.07 -1.75
N VAL A 137 -7.10 11.60 -2.45
CA VAL A 137 -7.88 10.85 -3.44
C VAL A 137 -7.59 11.38 -4.83
N ARG A 138 -7.30 10.48 -5.79
CA ARG A 138 -7.05 10.82 -7.20
C ARG A 138 -7.88 9.94 -8.12
N PHE A 139 -8.27 10.53 -9.25
CA PHE A 139 -9.04 9.90 -10.31
C PHE A 139 -8.21 9.93 -11.59
N ILE A 140 -7.94 8.75 -12.18
CA ILE A 140 -7.08 8.63 -13.35
C ILE A 140 -7.67 7.71 -14.43
N SER A 141 -7.21 7.86 -15.64
CA SER A 141 -7.33 6.86 -16.70
C SER A 141 -5.96 6.52 -17.23
N VAL A 142 -5.46 5.34 -16.88
CA VAL A 142 -4.20 4.84 -17.44
C VAL A 142 -4.32 4.64 -18.96
N LYS A 143 -5.51 4.29 -19.45
CA LYS A 143 -5.78 4.07 -20.88
C LYS A 143 -5.72 5.36 -21.69
N GLU A 144 -6.28 6.43 -21.17
CA GLU A 144 -6.32 7.74 -21.82
C GLU A 144 -5.18 8.67 -21.33
N GLU A 145 -4.29 8.16 -20.47
CA GLU A 145 -3.16 8.86 -19.82
C GLU A 145 -3.58 10.11 -19.01
N GLU A 146 -4.83 10.13 -18.54
CA GLU A 146 -5.37 11.24 -17.75
C GLU A 146 -4.96 11.12 -16.28
N GLY A 147 -4.48 12.21 -15.66
CA GLY A 147 -4.07 12.29 -14.26
C GLY A 147 -2.75 11.57 -13.93
N ILE A 148 -2.00 11.11 -14.93
CA ILE A 148 -0.74 10.36 -14.72
C ILE A 148 0.38 11.26 -14.22
N ASP A 149 0.46 12.49 -14.70
CA ASP A 149 1.49 13.44 -14.27
C ASP A 149 1.35 13.78 -12.78
N GLU A 150 0.11 13.91 -12.28
CA GLU A 150 -0.13 14.09 -10.85
C GLU A 150 0.37 12.88 -10.02
N ILE A 151 0.20 11.66 -10.54
CA ILE A 151 0.74 10.46 -9.87
C ILE A 151 2.26 10.49 -9.88
N ARG A 152 2.91 10.90 -11.00
CA ARG A 152 4.36 11.06 -11.08
C ARG A 152 4.88 12.04 -10.04
N GLU A 153 4.26 13.21 -9.91
CA GLU A 153 4.61 14.22 -8.90
C GLU A 153 4.47 13.69 -7.47
N LEU A 154 3.38 12.97 -7.18
CA LEU A 154 3.12 12.42 -5.84
C LEU A 154 4.13 11.34 -5.42
N ILE A 155 4.66 10.56 -6.37
CA ILE A 155 5.64 9.50 -6.07
C ILE A 155 7.09 9.97 -6.20
N HIS A 156 7.35 11.15 -6.77
CA HIS A 156 8.69 11.67 -7.00
C HIS A 156 9.53 11.71 -5.72
N GLY A 157 10.75 11.19 -5.78
CA GLY A 157 11.70 11.14 -4.66
C GLY A 157 11.29 10.18 -3.53
N LYS A 158 10.32 9.28 -3.74
CA LYS A 158 9.76 8.43 -2.70
C LYS A 158 9.82 6.94 -3.03
N THR A 159 9.80 6.12 -1.98
CA THR A 159 9.57 4.69 -2.07
C THR A 159 8.07 4.43 -1.83
N THR A 160 7.35 4.06 -2.88
CA THR A 160 5.90 3.89 -2.88
C THR A 160 5.52 2.41 -2.98
N VAL A 161 4.69 1.91 -2.07
CA VAL A 161 4.07 0.58 -2.19
C VAL A 161 2.82 0.69 -3.04
N LEU A 162 2.74 -0.11 -4.12
CA LEU A 162 1.58 -0.19 -4.99
C LEU A 162 0.69 -1.36 -4.58
N ALA A 163 -0.54 -1.08 -4.18
CA ALA A 163 -1.50 -2.08 -3.72
C ALA A 163 -2.87 -1.94 -4.39
N GLY A 164 -3.65 -3.02 -4.34
CA GLY A 164 -5.01 -3.04 -4.88
C GLY A 164 -5.38 -4.39 -5.50
N PRO A 165 -6.66 -4.65 -5.78
CA PRO A 165 -7.12 -5.92 -6.31
C PRO A 165 -6.63 -6.21 -7.74
N SER A 166 -6.86 -7.44 -8.21
CA SER A 166 -6.53 -7.80 -9.60
C SER A 166 -7.43 -7.04 -10.59
N GLY A 167 -6.88 -6.73 -11.78
CA GLY A 167 -7.62 -6.14 -12.89
C GLY A 167 -7.91 -4.63 -12.78
N VAL A 168 -7.40 -3.93 -11.76
CA VAL A 168 -7.60 -2.48 -11.60
C VAL A 168 -6.64 -1.63 -12.44
N GLY A 169 -5.61 -2.25 -13.05
CA GLY A 169 -4.66 -1.56 -13.92
C GLY A 169 -3.30 -1.23 -13.30
N LYS A 170 -2.90 -1.91 -12.21
CA LYS A 170 -1.58 -1.71 -11.58
C LYS A 170 -0.41 -1.90 -12.55
N SER A 171 -0.35 -3.07 -13.23
CA SER A 171 0.72 -3.34 -14.21
C SER A 171 0.71 -2.36 -15.39
N SER A 172 -0.48 -1.93 -15.82
CA SER A 172 -0.58 -0.91 -16.87
C SER A 172 -0.05 0.44 -16.42
N LEU A 173 -0.35 0.85 -15.18
CA LEU A 173 0.22 2.06 -14.60
C LEU A 173 1.74 1.95 -14.47
N MET A 174 2.25 0.81 -14.00
CA MET A 174 3.70 0.58 -13.88
C MET A 174 4.41 0.69 -15.23
N ASN A 175 3.85 0.10 -16.30
CA ASN A 175 4.41 0.20 -17.65
C ASN A 175 4.41 1.64 -18.20
N LEU A 176 3.44 2.45 -17.77
CA LEU A 176 3.36 3.86 -18.16
C LEU A 176 4.37 4.71 -17.37
N LEU A 177 4.59 4.40 -16.10
CA LEU A 177 5.59 5.06 -15.26
C LEU A 177 7.02 4.67 -15.63
N GLN A 178 7.24 3.39 -15.96
CA GLN A 178 8.54 2.83 -16.34
C GLN A 178 8.38 1.87 -17.53
N PRO A 179 8.44 2.37 -18.76
CA PRO A 179 8.25 1.58 -19.99
C PRO A 179 9.24 0.41 -20.13
N GLU A 180 10.44 0.54 -19.59
CA GLU A 180 11.48 -0.49 -19.65
C GLU A 180 11.20 -1.70 -18.74
N ALA A 181 10.32 -1.55 -17.74
CA ALA A 181 9.98 -2.62 -16.80
C ALA A 181 9.18 -3.77 -17.44
N GLN A 182 8.53 -3.55 -18.59
CA GLN A 182 7.78 -4.52 -19.40
C GLN A 182 6.91 -5.49 -18.58
N MET A 183 6.12 -4.97 -17.65
CA MET A 183 5.23 -5.80 -16.85
C MET A 183 4.10 -6.40 -17.71
N GLU A 184 3.82 -7.69 -17.53
CA GLU A 184 2.71 -8.34 -18.24
C GLU A 184 1.36 -7.70 -17.90
N THR A 185 0.67 -7.19 -18.92
CA THR A 185 -0.66 -6.60 -18.81
C THR A 185 -1.70 -7.56 -19.40
N GLY A 186 -2.78 -7.82 -18.67
CA GLY A 186 -3.90 -8.62 -19.17
C GLY A 186 -4.57 -9.52 -18.12
N GLU A 187 -5.65 -10.20 -18.51
CA GLU A 187 -6.43 -11.11 -17.67
C GLU A 187 -5.70 -12.42 -17.29
N VAL A 188 -4.38 -12.48 -17.48
CA VAL A 188 -3.55 -13.69 -17.43
C VAL A 188 -3.23 -14.17 -16.02
N SER A 189 -3.74 -13.52 -14.95
CA SER A 189 -3.55 -14.03 -13.59
C SER A 189 -4.20 -15.41 -13.35
N GLU A 190 -5.09 -15.89 -14.23
CA GLU A 190 -5.69 -17.22 -14.10
C GLU A 190 -4.82 -18.36 -14.66
N LYS A 191 -3.94 -18.11 -15.63
CA LYS A 191 -3.08 -19.18 -16.21
C LYS A 191 -1.87 -19.53 -15.35
N ILE A 192 -1.43 -18.67 -14.43
CA ILE A 192 -0.30 -18.94 -13.52
C ILE A 192 -0.69 -19.86 -12.35
N LYS A 193 -1.99 -20.22 -12.20
CA LYS A 193 -2.46 -21.15 -11.15
C LYS A 193 -2.00 -22.62 -11.33
N ARG A 194 -1.33 -22.98 -12.43
CA ARG A 194 -0.85 -24.36 -12.64
C ARG A 194 0.64 -24.38 -12.99
N GLY A 195 1.49 -24.42 -11.97
CA GLY A 195 2.86 -24.90 -12.09
C GLY A 195 3.95 -23.84 -11.99
N ARG A 196 4.28 -23.51 -10.80
CA ARG A 196 5.59 -23.31 -10.18
C ARG A 196 5.37 -22.59 -8.83
N HIS A 197 5.88 -23.15 -7.76
CA HIS A 197 6.12 -22.45 -6.50
C HIS A 197 7.22 -21.39 -6.75
N THR A 198 6.85 -20.27 -7.37
CA THR A 198 7.69 -19.07 -7.35
C THR A 198 7.45 -18.41 -6.01
N THR A 199 8.40 -18.52 -5.12
CA THR A 199 8.55 -17.67 -3.94
C THR A 199 8.41 -16.23 -4.45
N ARG A 200 7.33 -15.54 -4.06
CA ARG A 200 7.05 -14.17 -4.49
C ARG A 200 8.06 -13.27 -3.80
N HIS A 201 9.12 -12.88 -4.50
CA HIS A 201 10.11 -11.94 -4.00
C HIS A 201 9.57 -10.52 -4.19
N SER A 202 9.65 -9.72 -3.14
CA SER A 202 9.41 -8.28 -3.24
C SER A 202 10.57 -7.66 -4.02
N GLU A 203 10.27 -6.82 -5.00
CA GLU A 203 11.25 -6.11 -5.82
C GLU A 203 10.82 -4.66 -5.99
N LEU A 204 11.71 -3.73 -5.67
CA LEU A 204 11.54 -2.30 -5.94
C LEU A 204 11.92 -2.00 -7.38
N ILE A 205 11.01 -1.43 -8.13
CA ILE A 205 11.24 -0.96 -9.49
C ILE A 205 11.64 0.50 -9.40
N ARG A 206 12.83 0.84 -9.92
CA ARG A 206 13.29 2.22 -10.00
C ARG A 206 12.56 2.92 -11.16
N ILE A 207 11.80 3.95 -10.87
CA ILE A 207 11.13 4.78 -11.87
C ILE A 207 12.08 5.86 -12.40
N GLU A 208 12.75 6.54 -11.48
CA GLU A 208 13.78 7.54 -11.74
C GLU A 208 14.74 7.62 -10.53
N LYS A 209 15.68 8.58 -10.55
CA LYS A 209 16.58 8.76 -9.40
C LYS A 209 15.77 8.96 -8.13
N ASP A 210 16.10 8.17 -7.11
CA ASP A 210 15.47 8.18 -5.76
C ASP A 210 13.96 7.90 -5.72
N THR A 211 13.36 7.51 -6.85
CA THR A 211 11.94 7.16 -6.95
C THR A 211 11.76 5.67 -7.20
N TYR A 212 11.12 4.99 -6.28
CA TYR A 212 10.94 3.54 -6.33
C TYR A 212 9.47 3.15 -6.12
N VAL A 213 9.02 2.14 -6.83
CA VAL A 213 7.70 1.54 -6.65
C VAL A 213 7.86 0.05 -6.38
N LEU A 214 7.20 -0.42 -5.32
CA LEU A 214 7.08 -1.84 -5.00
C LEU A 214 5.74 -2.35 -5.48
N ASP A 215 5.73 -3.20 -6.52
CA ASP A 215 4.51 -3.94 -6.86
C ASP A 215 4.36 -5.14 -5.91
N THR A 216 3.21 -5.20 -5.25
CA THR A 216 2.90 -6.25 -4.30
C THR A 216 1.89 -7.23 -4.91
N PRO A 217 2.35 -8.26 -5.63
CA PRO A 217 1.45 -9.29 -6.11
C PRO A 217 0.86 -10.05 -4.91
N GLY A 218 -0.46 -9.96 -4.72
CA GLY A 218 -1.17 -10.78 -3.76
C GLY A 218 -1.41 -10.19 -2.37
N PHE A 219 -1.55 -8.88 -2.25
CA PHE A 219 -2.08 -8.20 -1.06
C PHE A 219 -3.57 -8.54 -0.79
N SER A 220 -4.05 -9.67 -1.30
CA SER A 220 -5.46 -10.07 -1.23
C SER A 220 -5.88 -10.67 0.11
N SER A 221 -4.94 -11.07 0.97
CA SER A 221 -5.23 -11.56 2.32
C SER A 221 -4.92 -10.48 3.35
N LEU A 222 -5.87 -9.59 3.56
CA LEU A 222 -5.79 -8.54 4.57
C LEU A 222 -5.97 -9.16 5.96
N PHE A 223 -4.99 -8.94 6.82
CA PHE A 223 -4.97 -9.52 8.17
C PHE A 223 -5.73 -8.63 9.14
N ILE A 224 -7.04 -8.78 9.20
CA ILE A 224 -7.86 -8.16 10.24
C ILE A 224 -7.43 -8.61 11.64
N HIS A 225 -6.80 -9.78 11.76
CA HIS A 225 -6.31 -10.29 13.06
C HIS A 225 -5.22 -9.44 13.74
N MET A 226 -4.72 -8.42 13.07
CA MET A 226 -3.78 -7.45 13.64
C MET A 226 -4.47 -6.32 14.40
N PHE A 227 -5.81 -6.27 14.36
CA PHE A 227 -6.60 -5.20 14.95
C PHE A 227 -7.43 -5.71 16.13
N GLU A 228 -7.53 -4.88 17.16
CA GLU A 228 -8.51 -5.05 18.23
C GLU A 228 -9.80 -4.30 17.85
N GLU A 229 -10.96 -4.78 18.31
CA GLU A 229 -12.23 -4.19 17.90
C GLU A 229 -12.42 -2.75 18.35
N ASP A 230 -11.85 -2.35 19.47
CA ASP A 230 -11.96 -1.01 20.06
C ASP A 230 -11.07 0.04 19.38
N GLU A 231 -9.99 -0.38 18.71
CA GLU A 231 -9.10 0.55 17.98
C GLU A 231 -9.58 0.90 16.57
N ILE A 232 -10.54 0.13 15.97
CA ILE A 232 -10.91 0.31 14.56
C ILE A 232 -11.45 1.69 14.27
N LYS A 233 -12.18 2.29 15.20
CA LYS A 233 -12.76 3.63 15.02
C LYS A 233 -11.70 4.69 14.73
N ASP A 234 -10.48 4.51 15.28
CA ASP A 234 -9.38 5.45 15.15
C ASP A 234 -8.82 5.48 13.70
N TYR A 235 -9.10 4.44 12.89
CA TYR A 235 -8.74 4.37 11.48
C TYR A 235 -9.84 4.89 10.53
N PHE A 236 -10.92 5.46 11.07
CA PHE A 236 -11.97 6.16 10.32
C PHE A 236 -11.93 7.64 10.69
N GLN A 237 -10.94 8.36 10.14
CA GLN A 237 -10.63 9.75 10.52
C GLN A 237 -11.84 10.69 10.44
N GLU A 238 -12.81 10.38 9.57
CA GLU A 238 -14.07 11.11 9.49
C GLU A 238 -14.95 11.01 10.75
N PHE A 239 -14.62 10.12 11.71
CA PHE A 239 -15.33 10.01 12.98
C PHE A 239 -14.77 10.95 14.05
N GLU A 240 -13.46 11.26 13.97
CA GLU A 240 -12.75 12.06 14.97
C GLU A 240 -13.46 13.35 15.36
N PRO A 241 -13.99 14.19 14.43
CA PRO A 241 -14.66 15.43 14.78
C PRO A 241 -15.93 15.26 15.62
N TYR A 242 -16.49 14.05 15.70
CA TYR A 242 -17.77 13.75 16.36
C TYR A 242 -17.65 12.81 17.55
N ASP A 243 -16.42 12.29 17.85
CA ASP A 243 -16.20 11.34 18.95
C ASP A 243 -16.49 12.00 20.32
N ASP A 244 -16.08 13.26 20.50
CA ASP A 244 -16.33 14.04 21.71
C ASP A 244 -17.82 14.38 21.95
N GLU A 245 -18.68 14.27 20.91
CA GLU A 245 -20.12 14.47 21.03
C GLU A 245 -20.85 13.21 21.54
N CYS A 246 -20.12 12.10 21.76
CA CYS A 246 -20.70 10.86 22.27
C CYS A 246 -20.95 10.94 23.77
N ARG A 247 -22.13 10.47 24.20
CA ARG A 247 -22.49 10.40 25.63
C ARG A 247 -21.59 9.48 26.46
N PHE A 248 -21.07 8.42 25.85
CA PHE A 248 -20.30 7.38 26.55
C PHE A 248 -18.82 7.47 26.16
N GLN A 249 -17.93 7.49 27.15
CA GLN A 249 -16.50 7.29 26.91
C GLN A 249 -16.27 5.90 26.31
N GLY A 250 -15.41 5.82 25.29
CA GLY A 250 -15.12 4.56 24.60
C GLY A 250 -16.29 4.05 23.75
N CYS A 251 -17.16 4.97 23.27
CA CYS A 251 -18.24 4.63 22.36
C CYS A 251 -17.72 3.86 21.16
N SER A 252 -18.35 2.73 20.84
CA SER A 252 -18.03 1.94 19.66
C SER A 252 -18.76 2.44 18.40
N HIS A 253 -19.59 3.47 18.51
CA HIS A 253 -20.43 4.06 17.46
C HIS A 253 -21.34 3.06 16.74
N THR A 254 -21.58 1.88 17.33
CA THR A 254 -22.41 0.83 16.72
C THR A 254 -23.83 0.83 17.28
N HIS A 255 -23.99 0.52 18.54
CA HIS A 255 -25.30 0.31 19.19
C HIS A 255 -25.62 1.32 20.31
N GLU A 256 -24.65 2.10 20.77
CA GLU A 256 -24.84 3.08 21.85
C GLU A 256 -25.86 4.16 21.46
N PRO A 257 -26.76 4.55 22.36
CA PRO A 257 -27.62 5.70 22.17
C PRO A 257 -26.81 7.02 22.31
N ASP A 258 -27.34 8.09 21.80
CA ASP A 258 -26.76 9.45 21.92
C ASP A 258 -25.28 9.49 21.45
N CYS A 259 -25.01 8.92 20.24
CA CYS A 259 -23.68 8.85 19.62
C CYS A 259 -23.50 9.98 18.60
N GLY A 260 -22.44 10.79 18.76
CA GLY A 260 -22.11 11.90 17.86
C GLY A 260 -21.87 11.44 16.42
N VAL A 261 -21.14 10.33 16.24
CA VAL A 261 -20.87 9.76 14.90
C VAL A 261 -22.17 9.31 14.21
N LYS A 262 -23.11 8.67 14.93
CA LYS A 262 -24.40 8.27 14.33
C LYS A 262 -25.27 9.49 13.98
N LYS A 263 -25.23 10.54 14.79
CA LYS A 263 -25.90 11.81 14.48
C LYS A 263 -25.29 12.45 13.22
N ALA A 264 -23.97 12.50 13.12
CA ALA A 264 -23.28 13.00 11.92
C ALA A 264 -23.59 12.16 10.67
N LEU A 265 -23.75 10.85 10.82
CA LEU A 265 -24.23 9.97 9.74
C LEU A 265 -25.65 10.32 9.29
N GLU A 266 -26.59 10.54 10.23
CA GLU A 266 -27.97 10.94 9.93
C GLU A 266 -28.03 12.31 9.23
N GLU A 267 -27.13 13.22 9.59
CA GLU A 267 -26.98 14.54 8.96
C GLU A 267 -26.26 14.48 7.60
N GLY A 268 -25.79 13.30 7.17
CA GLY A 268 -25.09 13.08 5.89
C GLY A 268 -23.66 13.63 5.83
N LYS A 269 -23.06 13.94 6.98
CA LYS A 269 -21.66 14.39 7.13
C LYS A 269 -20.66 13.23 7.04
N ILE A 270 -21.10 12.03 7.39
CA ILE A 270 -20.34 10.78 7.27
C ILE A 270 -20.97 9.92 6.18
N SER A 271 -20.14 9.32 5.35
CA SER A 271 -20.60 8.40 4.31
C SER A 271 -21.21 7.14 4.91
N LYS A 272 -22.47 6.84 4.54
CA LYS A 272 -23.13 5.60 4.96
C LYS A 272 -22.35 4.35 4.53
N ILE A 273 -21.70 4.37 3.36
CA ILE A 273 -20.91 3.25 2.86
C ILE A 273 -19.72 2.99 3.78
N ARG A 274 -18.99 4.03 4.18
CA ARG A 274 -17.87 3.95 5.10
C ARG A 274 -18.31 3.48 6.47
N TYR A 275 -19.37 4.06 7.00
CA TYR A 275 -19.92 3.65 8.28
C TYR A 275 -20.39 2.18 8.28
N ASP A 276 -21.11 1.74 7.24
CA ASP A 276 -21.52 0.33 7.13
C ASP A 276 -20.31 -0.62 7.07
N ASN A 277 -19.23 -0.22 6.39
CA ASN A 277 -17.98 -0.98 6.36
C ASN A 277 -17.31 -1.05 7.74
N TYR A 278 -17.28 0.07 8.46
CA TYR A 278 -16.80 0.12 9.83
C TYR A 278 -17.55 -0.88 10.72
N VAL A 279 -18.88 -0.83 10.72
CA VAL A 279 -19.73 -1.75 11.52
C VAL A 279 -19.49 -3.21 11.14
N ASN A 280 -19.33 -3.50 9.84
CA ASN A 280 -19.03 -4.86 9.35
C ASN A 280 -17.68 -5.35 9.87
N ILE A 281 -16.64 -4.52 9.80
CA ILE A 281 -15.29 -4.86 10.26
C ILE A 281 -15.27 -5.04 11.79
N TYR A 282 -15.89 -4.13 12.53
CA TYR A 282 -16.04 -4.20 13.97
C TYR A 282 -16.74 -5.52 14.41
N THR A 283 -17.85 -5.85 13.76
CA THR A 283 -18.61 -7.07 14.06
C THR A 283 -17.79 -8.33 13.77
N GLU A 284 -17.08 -8.35 12.64
CA GLU A 284 -16.21 -9.48 12.27
C GLU A 284 -15.12 -9.74 13.32
N LEU A 285 -14.49 -8.69 13.84
CA LEU A 285 -13.46 -8.81 14.87
C LEU A 285 -14.05 -9.28 16.22
N LYS A 286 -15.16 -8.70 16.61
CA LYS A 286 -15.87 -9.06 17.83
C LYS A 286 -16.33 -10.53 17.86
N GLU A 287 -16.76 -11.04 16.72
CA GLU A 287 -17.15 -12.45 16.58
C GLU A 287 -15.94 -13.38 16.66
N LYS A 288 -14.81 -13.02 16.06
CA LYS A 288 -13.57 -13.83 16.10
C LYS A 288 -12.95 -13.92 17.48
N ARG A 289 -13.11 -12.92 18.33
CA ARG A 289 -12.60 -12.94 19.72
C ARG A 289 -13.36 -13.90 20.64
N LYS A 290 -14.53 -14.40 20.23
CA LYS A 290 -15.33 -15.34 21.00
C LYS A 290 -14.87 -16.80 20.89
N TRP A 291 -13.88 -17.11 20.06
CA TRP A 291 -13.30 -18.44 19.82
C TRP A 291 -11.80 -18.44 20.13
#